data_27ba802119cd560cd22dbe0ec20a5cbd
#
_entry.id   27ba802119cd560cd22dbe0ec20a5cbd
#
_cell.length_a   1.000
_cell.length_b   1.000
_cell.length_c   1.000
_cell.angle_alpha   90.00
_cell.angle_beta   90.00
_cell.angle_gamma   90.00
#
_symmetry.space_group_name_H-M   'P 1'
#
loop_
_entity.id
_entity.type
_entity.pdbx_description
1 polymer ?
#
loop_
_entity_poly.entity_id
_entity_poly.type
_entity_poly.pdbx_seq_one_letter_code
_entity_poly.pdbx_strand_id
1 'polypeptide(L)'
;VVFTSLPNESDENRRRQFVDTLKLGLVRYALHTELGRDLRVSHPNEKAEKRPAGNARSTTDPWNYWVMRARLNLTADSESSNTAERLESSFSANRTTDAWKINLSASQDYRETEYTFSDGEKRFYVRRSVNTGGSVIRSLTDHWSAGIRGNFASTTYENRRRSVGTAGAVEYNVFRYADSTRQQLTIQYRVGLSANEYYEETIYGKLKETVPYHALRSAFDLRKTWGSVSADLELSQFLHDTALNKKTLSAEADIRLFRGFALNVEAQMSSIHDQIYLPKGDATDEEVLVRQRQ
;
A
#
# COMPACT_ATOMS: atom_id res chain seq x y z
N VAL A 1 -25.66 3.64 -26.80
CA VAL A 1 -25.53 3.08 -25.43
C VAL A 1 -24.27 3.69 -24.83
N VAL A 2 -24.38 4.29 -23.68
CA VAL A 2 -23.25 4.92 -22.97
C VAL A 2 -22.91 4.05 -21.77
N PHE A 3 -21.65 3.65 -21.64
CA PHE A 3 -21.14 2.94 -20.47
C PHE A 3 -20.62 3.94 -19.44
N THR A 4 -21.14 3.88 -18.23
CA THR A 4 -20.68 4.64 -17.08
C THR A 4 -20.37 3.66 -15.94
N SER A 5 -19.12 3.61 -15.48
CA SER A 5 -18.75 2.84 -14.30
C SER A 5 -18.56 3.77 -13.09
N LEU A 6 -18.93 3.29 -11.91
CA LEU A 6 -18.64 3.98 -10.67
C LEU A 6 -17.16 3.83 -10.33
N PRO A 7 -16.48 4.85 -9.76
CA PRO A 7 -15.05 4.81 -9.45
C PRO A 7 -14.63 3.70 -8.49
N ASN A 8 -15.58 3.13 -7.77
CA ASN A 8 -15.36 2.11 -6.72
C ASN A 8 -15.77 0.71 -7.10
N GLU A 9 -16.18 0.50 -8.32
CA GLU A 9 -16.49 -0.85 -8.76
C GLU A 9 -15.23 -1.68 -8.85
N SER A 10 -15.32 -2.94 -8.38
CA SER A 10 -14.28 -3.93 -8.62
C SER A 10 -14.07 -4.09 -10.13
N ASP A 11 -12.86 -4.39 -10.56
CA ASP A 11 -12.55 -4.63 -11.98
C ASP A 11 -13.45 -5.71 -12.58
N GLU A 12 -13.90 -6.67 -11.78
CA GLU A 12 -14.83 -7.72 -12.17
C GLU A 12 -16.23 -7.16 -12.45
N ASN A 13 -16.76 -6.28 -11.56
CA ASN A 13 -18.07 -5.64 -11.78
C ASN A 13 -18.03 -4.68 -12.97
N ARG A 14 -16.93 -3.96 -13.13
CA ARG A 14 -16.71 -3.07 -14.28
C ARG A 14 -16.69 -3.85 -15.59
N ARG A 15 -16.00 -5.01 -15.61
CA ARG A 15 -16.02 -5.93 -16.76
C ARG A 15 -17.42 -6.45 -17.07
N ARG A 16 -18.17 -6.88 -16.06
CA ARG A 16 -19.55 -7.38 -16.26
C ARG A 16 -20.44 -6.29 -16.83
N GLN A 17 -20.47 -5.11 -16.25
CA GLN A 17 -21.26 -3.99 -16.73
C GLN A 17 -20.85 -3.56 -18.14
N PHE A 18 -19.55 -3.56 -18.45
CA PHE A 18 -19.06 -3.28 -19.79
C PHE A 18 -19.58 -4.32 -20.79
N VAL A 19 -19.46 -5.61 -20.47
CA VAL A 19 -19.96 -6.71 -21.31
C VAL A 19 -21.48 -6.62 -21.51
N ASP A 20 -22.24 -6.33 -20.45
CA ASP A 20 -23.70 -6.21 -20.55
C ASP A 20 -24.12 -4.98 -21.34
N THR A 21 -23.43 -3.86 -21.18
CA THR A 21 -23.64 -2.65 -22.00
C THR A 21 -23.30 -2.91 -23.47
N LEU A 22 -22.24 -3.63 -23.73
CA LEU A 22 -21.83 -4.02 -25.08
C LEU A 22 -22.84 -4.98 -25.73
N LYS A 23 -23.34 -5.97 -24.96
CA LYS A 23 -24.43 -6.86 -25.41
C LYS A 23 -25.65 -6.06 -25.79
N LEU A 24 -26.10 -5.11 -24.94
CA LEU A 24 -27.25 -4.23 -25.25
C LEU A 24 -27.02 -3.39 -26.52
N GLY A 25 -25.81 -2.86 -26.73
CA GLY A 25 -25.47 -2.13 -27.95
C GLY A 25 -25.47 -3.00 -29.20
N LEU A 26 -25.11 -4.26 -29.08
CA LEU A 26 -25.06 -5.22 -30.17
C LEU A 26 -26.43 -5.84 -30.54
N VAL A 27 -27.41 -5.76 -29.65
CA VAL A 27 -28.79 -6.29 -29.91
C VAL A 27 -29.35 -5.80 -31.25
N ARG A 28 -29.16 -4.52 -31.56
CA ARG A 28 -29.65 -3.92 -32.82
C ARG A 28 -29.05 -4.60 -34.07
N TYR A 29 -27.79 -5.03 -33.99
CA TYR A 29 -27.14 -5.72 -35.10
C TYR A 29 -27.51 -7.20 -35.13
N ALA A 30 -27.60 -7.83 -33.95
CA ALA A 30 -27.98 -9.24 -33.82
C ALA A 30 -29.41 -9.51 -34.32
N LEU A 31 -30.34 -8.56 -34.21
CA LEU A 31 -31.71 -8.67 -34.73
C LEU A 31 -31.79 -8.86 -36.25
N HIS A 32 -30.76 -8.48 -36.98
CA HIS A 32 -30.68 -8.65 -38.43
C HIS A 32 -29.97 -9.94 -38.86
N THR A 33 -29.58 -10.80 -37.91
CA THR A 33 -28.91 -12.09 -38.12
C THR A 33 -29.80 -13.25 -37.65
N GLU A 34 -29.41 -14.49 -37.95
CA GLU A 34 -30.12 -15.69 -37.46
C GLU A 34 -30.19 -15.75 -35.93
N LEU A 35 -29.20 -15.14 -35.24
CA LEU A 35 -29.17 -15.01 -33.78
C LEU A 35 -30.32 -14.19 -33.22
N GLY A 36 -30.93 -13.32 -34.03
CA GLY A 36 -32.07 -12.52 -33.63
C GLY A 36 -33.34 -13.33 -33.27
N ARG A 37 -33.45 -14.55 -33.82
CA ARG A 37 -34.60 -15.46 -33.55
C ARG A 37 -34.49 -16.09 -32.13
N ASP A 38 -33.31 -16.17 -31.56
CA ASP A 38 -33.08 -16.76 -30.25
C ASP A 38 -32.92 -15.73 -29.11
N LEU A 39 -32.96 -14.44 -29.46
CA LEU A 39 -32.85 -13.35 -28.48
C LEU A 39 -34.15 -13.25 -27.67
N ARG A 40 -34.03 -13.44 -26.34
CA ARG A 40 -35.11 -13.17 -25.40
C ARG A 40 -34.73 -11.96 -24.54
N VAL A 41 -35.56 -10.93 -24.59
CA VAL A 41 -35.42 -9.75 -23.72
C VAL A 41 -36.38 -9.93 -22.54
N SER A 42 -35.85 -9.96 -21.32
CA SER A 42 -36.67 -10.00 -20.10
C SER A 42 -36.45 -8.72 -19.29
N HIS A 43 -37.52 -8.18 -18.73
CA HIS A 43 -37.47 -7.02 -17.85
C HIS A 43 -37.38 -7.49 -16.39
N PRO A 44 -36.47 -6.96 -15.55
CA PRO A 44 -36.26 -7.42 -14.18
C PRO A 44 -37.45 -7.21 -13.23
N ASN A 45 -38.51 -6.50 -13.66
CA ASN A 45 -39.71 -6.21 -12.86
C ASN A 45 -40.97 -7.05 -13.21
N GLU A 46 -40.88 -8.04 -14.07
CA GLU A 46 -41.98 -8.99 -14.18
C GLU A 46 -41.99 -9.87 -12.93
N LYS A 47 -43.12 -9.81 -12.21
CA LYS A 47 -43.35 -10.63 -11.00
C LYS A 47 -42.92 -12.06 -11.28
N ALA A 48 -41.88 -12.49 -10.59
CA ALA A 48 -41.38 -13.84 -10.66
C ALA A 48 -42.49 -14.79 -10.18
N GLU A 49 -43.20 -15.41 -11.13
CA GLU A 49 -43.92 -16.64 -10.83
C GLU A 49 -42.91 -17.61 -10.21
N LYS A 50 -43.28 -18.16 -9.04
CA LYS A 50 -42.48 -19.10 -8.24
C LYS A 50 -42.03 -20.27 -9.13
N ARG A 51 -40.87 -20.16 -9.74
CA ARG A 51 -40.11 -21.33 -10.17
C ARG A 51 -39.42 -21.93 -8.96
N PRO A 52 -39.39 -23.26 -8.83
CA PRO A 52 -38.64 -23.88 -7.73
C PRO A 52 -37.20 -23.42 -7.77
N ALA A 53 -36.71 -22.99 -6.61
CA ALA A 53 -35.36 -22.45 -6.41
C ALA A 53 -34.30 -23.47 -6.83
N GLY A 54 -33.97 -23.46 -8.12
CA GLY A 54 -32.69 -23.95 -8.57
C GLY A 54 -31.62 -22.97 -8.16
N ASN A 55 -30.88 -23.28 -7.10
CA ASN A 55 -29.64 -22.69 -6.63
C ASN A 55 -29.39 -21.25 -7.13
N ALA A 56 -30.11 -20.29 -6.59
CA ALA A 56 -29.58 -18.93 -6.49
C ALA A 56 -28.31 -19.07 -5.65
N ARG A 57 -27.15 -19.08 -6.28
CA ARG A 57 -25.90 -18.90 -5.56
C ARG A 57 -26.06 -17.61 -4.77
N SER A 58 -26.24 -17.78 -3.48
CA SER A 58 -26.10 -16.71 -2.51
C SER A 58 -24.85 -15.90 -2.92
N THR A 59 -25.02 -14.61 -3.17
CA THR A 59 -23.92 -13.68 -3.40
C THR A 59 -23.21 -13.38 -2.09
N THR A 60 -23.09 -14.39 -1.24
CA THR A 60 -22.30 -14.29 -0.02
C THR A 60 -20.84 -14.27 -0.45
N ASP A 61 -20.18 -13.17 -0.22
CA ASP A 61 -18.75 -13.04 -0.44
C ASP A 61 -18.01 -14.11 0.37
N PRO A 62 -17.42 -15.14 -0.28
CA PRO A 62 -16.76 -16.24 0.41
C PRO A 62 -15.53 -15.78 1.18
N TRP A 63 -15.00 -14.61 0.85
CA TRP A 63 -13.82 -14.00 1.45
C TRP A 63 -14.17 -13.06 2.61
N ASN A 64 -15.45 -12.82 2.88
CA ASN A 64 -15.91 -11.94 3.96
C ASN A 64 -15.15 -10.60 3.99
N TYR A 65 -15.13 -9.92 2.84
CA TYR A 65 -14.46 -8.63 2.58
C TYR A 65 -12.92 -8.66 2.66
N TRP A 66 -12.29 -9.84 2.74
CA TRP A 66 -10.85 -9.92 2.62
C TRP A 66 -10.39 -9.75 1.18
N VAL A 67 -9.41 -8.86 0.99
CA VAL A 67 -8.68 -8.68 -0.27
C VAL A 67 -7.22 -9.00 0.01
N MET A 68 -6.72 -10.05 -0.63
CA MET A 68 -5.35 -10.50 -0.49
C MET A 68 -4.59 -10.27 -1.78
N ARG A 69 -3.33 -9.85 -1.66
CA ARG A 69 -2.42 -9.69 -2.79
C ARG A 69 -1.07 -10.27 -2.43
N ALA A 70 -0.51 -11.05 -3.33
CA ALA A 70 0.86 -11.52 -3.26
C ALA A 70 1.60 -11.07 -4.52
N ARG A 71 2.84 -10.64 -4.36
CA ARG A 71 3.72 -10.25 -5.47
C ARG A 71 5.09 -10.85 -5.23
N LEU A 72 5.68 -11.36 -6.30
CA LEU A 72 7.04 -11.87 -6.33
C LEU A 72 7.73 -11.31 -7.58
N ASN A 73 8.86 -10.66 -7.38
CA ASN A 73 9.71 -10.16 -8.47
C ASN A 73 11.10 -10.76 -8.27
N LEU A 74 11.64 -11.30 -9.34
CA LEU A 74 13.02 -11.77 -9.43
C LEU A 74 13.70 -11.03 -10.57
N THR A 75 14.83 -10.41 -10.28
CA THR A 75 15.65 -9.72 -11.27
C THR A 75 17.07 -10.25 -11.16
N ALA A 76 17.68 -10.57 -12.28
CA ALA A 76 19.07 -10.95 -12.36
C ALA A 76 19.72 -10.19 -13.52
N ASP A 77 20.76 -9.45 -13.22
CA ASP A 77 21.55 -8.67 -14.17
C ASP A 77 22.99 -9.14 -14.08
N SER A 78 23.62 -9.40 -15.23
CA SER A 78 25.01 -9.85 -15.30
C SER A 78 25.77 -9.08 -16.35
N GLU A 79 26.85 -8.49 -15.91
CA GLU A 79 27.84 -7.78 -16.74
C GLU A 79 29.22 -8.40 -16.54
N SER A 80 30.22 -7.96 -17.29
CA SER A 80 31.58 -8.54 -17.23
C SER A 80 32.27 -8.36 -15.85
N SER A 81 31.91 -7.31 -15.11
CA SER A 81 32.51 -6.97 -13.81
C SER A 81 31.53 -6.97 -12.64
N ASN A 82 30.24 -7.19 -12.90
CA ASN A 82 29.19 -7.10 -11.90
C ASN A 82 28.07 -8.08 -12.22
N THR A 83 27.65 -8.84 -11.21
CA THR A 83 26.42 -9.64 -11.25
C THR A 83 25.55 -9.26 -10.08
N ALA A 84 24.31 -8.90 -10.33
CA ALA A 84 23.34 -8.51 -9.31
C ALA A 84 22.09 -9.36 -9.40
N GLU A 85 21.70 -9.94 -8.27
CA GLU A 85 20.46 -10.69 -8.10
C GLU A 85 19.59 -9.99 -7.07
N ARG A 86 18.29 -9.88 -7.36
CA ARG A 86 17.32 -9.28 -6.47
C ARG A 86 16.05 -10.10 -6.41
N LEU A 87 15.63 -10.42 -5.20
CA LEU A 87 14.36 -11.06 -4.91
C LEU A 87 13.52 -10.13 -4.03
N GLU A 88 12.40 -9.70 -4.58
CA GLU A 88 11.38 -8.93 -3.85
C GLU A 88 10.13 -9.76 -3.69
N SER A 89 9.64 -9.88 -2.48
CA SER A 89 8.35 -10.49 -2.21
C SER A 89 7.50 -9.58 -1.35
N SER A 90 6.21 -9.55 -1.62
CA SER A 90 5.25 -8.83 -0.79
C SER A 90 3.94 -9.57 -0.69
N PHE A 91 3.32 -9.46 0.48
CA PHE A 91 1.99 -9.96 0.77
C PHE A 91 1.19 -8.88 1.49
N SER A 92 -0.05 -8.72 1.13
CA SER A 92 -0.98 -7.87 1.86
C SER A 92 -2.34 -8.55 1.98
N ALA A 93 -2.99 -8.36 3.12
CA ALA A 93 -4.36 -8.78 3.36
C ALA A 93 -5.11 -7.65 4.04
N ASN A 94 -6.18 -7.21 3.41
CA ASN A 94 -6.97 -6.07 3.86
C ASN A 94 -8.44 -6.49 3.98
N ARG A 95 -9.08 -6.07 5.06
CA ARG A 95 -10.50 -6.26 5.30
C ARG A 95 -11.10 -4.96 5.77
N THR A 96 -12.12 -4.50 5.08
CA THR A 96 -12.85 -3.29 5.45
C THR A 96 -14.34 -3.59 5.50
N THR A 97 -14.93 -3.34 6.66
CA THR A 97 -16.37 -3.41 6.93
C THR A 97 -16.80 -2.08 7.55
N ASP A 98 -18.06 -1.86 7.75
CA ASP A 98 -18.57 -0.64 8.39
C ASP A 98 -18.00 -0.42 9.80
N ALA A 99 -17.72 -1.52 10.53
CA ALA A 99 -17.24 -1.47 11.90
C ALA A 99 -15.71 -1.64 12.04
N TRP A 100 -15.07 -2.35 11.12
CA TRP A 100 -13.67 -2.76 11.27
C TRP A 100 -12.85 -2.54 10.00
N LYS A 101 -11.63 -2.03 10.17
CA LYS A 101 -10.60 -1.96 9.14
C LYS A 101 -9.37 -2.70 9.64
N ILE A 102 -9.03 -3.80 8.97
CA ILE A 102 -7.87 -4.63 9.30
C ILE A 102 -6.92 -4.60 8.11
N ASN A 103 -5.66 -4.27 8.36
CA ASN A 103 -4.62 -4.28 7.34
C ASN A 103 -3.46 -5.12 7.86
N LEU A 104 -2.99 -6.05 7.04
CA LEU A 104 -1.79 -6.85 7.28
C LEU A 104 -0.88 -6.72 6.06
N SER A 105 0.42 -6.59 6.30
CA SER A 105 1.41 -6.53 5.24
C SER A 105 2.70 -7.21 5.65
N ALA A 106 3.36 -7.84 4.71
CA ALA A 106 4.70 -8.37 4.85
C ALA A 106 5.46 -8.12 3.55
N SER A 107 6.71 -7.74 3.65
CA SER A 107 7.59 -7.58 2.48
C SER A 107 9.00 -8.02 2.83
N GLN A 108 9.68 -8.57 1.84
CA GLN A 108 11.08 -8.96 1.88
C GLN A 108 11.77 -8.44 0.62
N ASP A 109 12.94 -7.86 0.80
CA ASP A 109 13.88 -7.51 -0.26
C ASP A 109 15.22 -8.18 0.06
N TYR A 110 15.70 -9.00 -0.86
CA TYR A 110 17.01 -9.60 -0.82
C TYR A 110 17.75 -9.18 -2.07
N ARG A 111 18.94 -8.62 -1.89
CA ARG A 111 19.81 -8.25 -2.99
C ARG A 111 21.19 -8.77 -2.72
N GLU A 112 21.75 -9.49 -3.66
CA GLU A 112 23.15 -9.90 -3.70
C GLU A 112 23.81 -9.27 -4.93
N THR A 113 25.00 -8.73 -4.74
CA THR A 113 25.80 -8.13 -5.80
C THR A 113 27.22 -8.68 -5.70
N GLU A 114 27.70 -9.34 -6.76
CA GLU A 114 29.08 -9.79 -6.92
C GLU A 114 29.81 -8.77 -7.80
N TYR A 115 30.93 -8.27 -7.32
CA TYR A 115 31.85 -7.48 -8.13
C TYR A 115 33.11 -8.29 -8.41
N THR A 116 33.54 -8.30 -9.66
CA THR A 116 34.84 -8.87 -10.08
C THR A 116 35.77 -7.71 -10.40
N PHE A 117 36.81 -7.55 -9.60
CA PHE A 117 37.82 -6.50 -9.75
C PHE A 117 38.84 -6.86 -10.84
N SER A 118 39.65 -5.86 -11.24
CA SER A 118 40.67 -6.00 -12.31
C SER A 118 41.79 -7.00 -11.99
N ASP A 119 42.01 -7.27 -10.71
CA ASP A 119 42.95 -8.29 -10.20
C ASP A 119 42.36 -9.70 -10.13
N GLY A 120 41.07 -9.84 -10.49
CA GLY A 120 40.31 -11.08 -10.45
C GLY A 120 39.70 -11.39 -9.09
N GLU A 121 39.86 -10.51 -8.09
CA GLU A 121 39.18 -10.67 -6.80
C GLU A 121 37.68 -10.51 -6.96
N LYS A 122 36.90 -11.36 -6.25
CA LYS A 122 35.46 -11.30 -6.21
C LYS A 122 34.99 -10.88 -4.83
N ARG A 123 34.12 -9.89 -4.75
CA ARG A 123 33.48 -9.45 -3.51
C ARG A 123 31.97 -9.52 -3.60
N PHE A 124 31.37 -10.04 -2.54
CA PHE A 124 29.92 -10.25 -2.44
C PHE A 124 29.34 -9.27 -1.42
N TYR A 125 28.31 -8.58 -1.84
CA TYR A 125 27.56 -7.64 -0.99
C TYR A 125 26.11 -8.10 -0.90
N VAL A 126 25.65 -8.37 0.32
CA VAL A 126 24.30 -8.86 0.57
C VAL A 126 23.52 -7.84 1.38
N ARG A 127 22.41 -7.38 0.83
CA ARG A 127 21.44 -6.54 1.51
C ARG A 127 20.15 -7.31 1.73
N ARG A 128 19.67 -7.31 2.96
CA ARG A 128 18.42 -7.96 3.36
C ARG A 128 17.52 -6.97 4.09
N SER A 129 16.24 -6.97 3.74
CA SER A 129 15.23 -6.22 4.45
C SER A 129 13.96 -7.05 4.57
N VAL A 130 13.43 -7.13 5.78
CA VAL A 130 12.13 -7.76 6.08
C VAL A 130 11.30 -6.75 6.84
N ASN A 131 10.10 -6.49 6.36
CA ASN A 131 9.14 -5.61 7.02
C ASN A 131 7.80 -6.33 7.14
N THR A 132 7.20 -6.31 8.31
CA THR A 132 5.86 -6.84 8.56
C THR A 132 5.09 -5.83 9.38
N GLY A 133 3.84 -5.61 9.04
CA GLY A 133 2.99 -4.68 9.76
C GLY A 133 1.55 -5.13 9.80
N GLY A 134 0.85 -4.68 10.83
CA GLY A 134 -0.57 -4.90 10.96
C GLY A 134 -1.25 -3.79 11.72
N SER A 135 -2.51 -3.54 11.40
CA SER A 135 -3.37 -2.63 12.15
C SER A 135 -4.79 -3.16 12.23
N VAL A 136 -5.40 -2.96 13.38
CA VAL A 136 -6.82 -3.24 13.63
C VAL A 136 -7.44 -1.96 14.13
N ILE A 137 -8.37 -1.41 13.36
CA ILE A 137 -9.05 -0.13 13.61
C ILE A 137 -10.54 -0.41 13.69
N ARG A 138 -11.20 0.14 14.69
CA ARG A 138 -12.65 0.09 14.89
C ARG A 138 -13.24 1.47 14.69
N SER A 139 -14.29 1.56 13.87
CA SER A 139 -15.12 2.76 13.77
C SER A 139 -15.94 2.90 15.06
N LEU A 140 -15.85 4.04 15.71
CA LEU A 140 -16.59 4.37 16.93
C LEU A 140 -17.83 5.21 16.60
N THR A 141 -17.69 6.11 15.63
CA THR A 141 -18.77 6.96 15.09
C THR A 141 -18.52 7.20 13.60
N ASP A 142 -19.36 7.98 12.94
CA ASP A 142 -19.20 8.37 11.53
C ASP A 142 -17.88 9.10 11.22
N HIS A 143 -17.26 9.70 12.24
CA HIS A 143 -16.04 10.49 12.10
C HIS A 143 -14.86 9.96 12.91
N TRP A 144 -15.09 9.23 14.00
CA TRP A 144 -14.05 8.79 14.91
C TRP A 144 -13.78 7.29 14.81
N SER A 145 -12.51 6.95 14.77
CA SER A 145 -12.02 5.56 14.82
C SER A 145 -10.87 5.47 15.81
N ALA A 146 -10.70 4.30 16.42
CA ALA A 146 -9.55 4.02 17.28
C ALA A 146 -9.03 2.61 16.98
N GLY A 147 -7.76 2.38 17.23
CA GLY A 147 -7.16 1.08 16.95
C GLY A 147 -5.77 0.90 17.50
N ILE A 148 -5.21 -0.25 17.16
CA ILE A 148 -3.85 -0.63 17.50
C ILE A 148 -3.07 -0.96 16.23
N ARG A 149 -1.77 -0.76 16.29
CA ARG A 149 -0.84 -1.04 15.21
C ARG A 149 0.38 -1.75 15.75
N GLY A 150 0.88 -2.74 15.02
CA GLY A 150 2.14 -3.40 15.29
C GLY A 150 2.99 -3.47 14.03
N ASN A 151 4.31 -3.43 14.18
CA ASN A 151 5.24 -3.62 13.09
C ASN A 151 6.50 -4.35 13.55
N PHE A 152 7.11 -5.05 12.62
CA PHE A 152 8.42 -5.66 12.74
C PHE A 152 9.26 -5.26 11.53
N ALA A 153 10.51 -4.92 11.77
CA ALA A 153 11.49 -4.65 10.72
C ALA A 153 12.86 -5.27 11.07
N SER A 154 13.53 -5.75 10.04
CA SER A 154 14.93 -6.18 10.11
C SER A 154 15.61 -5.75 8.82
N THR A 155 16.71 -5.03 8.90
CA THR A 155 17.41 -4.56 7.70
C THR A 155 18.91 -4.40 7.98
N THR A 156 19.73 -4.99 7.13
CA THR A 156 21.18 -4.85 7.22
C THR A 156 21.64 -3.43 6.87
N TYR A 157 20.93 -2.77 5.95
CA TYR A 157 21.25 -1.41 5.50
C TYR A 157 21.14 -0.36 6.62
N GLU A 158 20.11 -0.51 7.48
CA GLU A 158 19.87 0.41 8.60
C GLU A 158 20.43 -0.12 9.93
N ASN A 159 21.42 -1.01 9.92
CA ASN A 159 21.97 -1.60 11.15
C ASN A 159 20.91 -2.19 12.11
N ARG A 160 19.69 -2.48 11.63
CA ARG A 160 18.58 -2.99 12.45
C ARG A 160 18.51 -4.51 12.36
N ARG A 161 19.00 -5.20 13.39
CA ARG A 161 18.84 -6.64 13.50
C ARG A 161 17.40 -7.03 13.76
N ARG A 162 16.72 -6.24 14.62
CA ARG A 162 15.33 -6.44 14.99
C ARG A 162 14.73 -5.13 15.49
N SER A 163 13.63 -4.73 14.94
CA SER A 163 12.84 -3.61 15.41
C SER A 163 11.38 -4.05 15.54
N VAL A 164 10.80 -3.93 16.74
CA VAL A 164 9.40 -4.25 17.02
C VAL A 164 8.73 -3.00 17.55
N GLY A 165 7.72 -2.54 16.81
CA GLY A 165 6.93 -1.38 17.19
C GLY A 165 5.49 -1.76 17.54
N THR A 166 4.89 -1.06 18.49
CA THR A 166 3.47 -1.11 18.78
C THR A 166 2.96 0.29 19.09
N ALA A 167 1.74 0.61 18.65
CA ALA A 167 1.12 1.91 18.91
C ALA A 167 -0.39 1.81 19.04
N GLY A 168 -0.95 2.64 19.93
CA GLY A 168 -2.35 3.01 19.90
C GLY A 168 -2.58 4.18 18.95
N ALA A 169 -3.72 4.21 18.26
CA ALA A 169 -4.08 5.23 17.30
C ALA A 169 -5.52 5.71 17.49
N VAL A 170 -5.73 7.00 17.31
CA VAL A 170 -7.04 7.61 17.17
C VAL A 170 -7.07 8.37 15.85
N GLU A 171 -8.14 8.21 15.09
CA GLU A 171 -8.30 8.80 13.76
C GLU A 171 -9.61 9.59 13.71
N TYR A 172 -9.55 10.77 13.16
CA TYR A 172 -10.70 11.61 12.83
C TYR A 172 -10.85 11.74 11.33
N ASN A 173 -12.03 11.37 10.82
CA ASN A 173 -12.41 11.53 9.41
C ASN A 173 -13.21 12.82 9.28
N VAL A 174 -12.69 13.80 8.52
CA VAL A 174 -13.35 15.09 8.29
C VAL A 174 -14.63 14.90 7.47
N PHE A 175 -14.58 14.02 6.47
CA PHE A 175 -15.74 13.60 5.68
C PHE A 175 -16.37 12.36 6.28
N ARG A 176 -17.66 12.14 6.05
CA ARG A 176 -18.33 10.92 6.50
C ARG A 176 -17.69 9.69 5.86
N TYR A 177 -17.62 8.62 6.60
CA TYR A 177 -17.07 7.35 6.10
C TYR A 177 -17.74 6.86 4.81
N ALA A 178 -19.05 7.11 4.65
CA ALA A 178 -19.80 6.79 3.43
C ALA A 178 -19.29 7.52 2.18
N ASP A 179 -18.62 8.69 2.33
CA ASP A 179 -18.07 9.49 1.23
C ASP A 179 -16.61 9.14 0.90
N SER A 180 -15.98 8.26 1.69
CA SER A 180 -14.55 7.93 1.63
C SER A 180 -14.04 7.45 0.27
N THR A 181 -14.95 7.01 -0.58
CA THR A 181 -14.67 6.56 -1.94
C THR A 181 -14.47 7.69 -2.95
N ARG A 182 -15.00 8.89 -2.65
CA ARG A 182 -14.92 10.09 -3.49
C ARG A 182 -14.03 11.16 -2.90
N GLN A 183 -14.06 11.28 -1.59
CA GLN A 183 -13.27 12.26 -0.84
C GLN A 183 -13.01 11.72 0.57
N GLN A 184 -11.76 11.81 0.97
CA GLN A 184 -11.33 11.40 2.30
C GLN A 184 -10.33 12.43 2.80
N LEU A 185 -10.48 12.84 4.05
CA LEU A 185 -9.46 13.56 4.79
C LEU A 185 -9.44 12.99 6.19
N THR A 186 -8.35 12.29 6.51
CA THR A 186 -8.16 11.67 7.82
C THR A 186 -7.02 12.35 8.54
N ILE A 187 -7.19 12.53 9.83
CA ILE A 187 -6.15 12.99 10.75
C ILE A 187 -5.99 11.90 11.81
N GLN A 188 -4.83 11.28 11.86
CA GLN A 188 -4.54 10.18 12.77
C GLN A 188 -3.40 10.57 13.71
N TYR A 189 -3.62 10.44 15.01
CA TYR A 189 -2.59 10.57 16.02
C TYR A 189 -2.25 9.20 16.62
N ARG A 190 -0.96 8.91 16.76
CA ARG A 190 -0.44 7.65 17.28
C ARG A 190 0.55 7.90 18.41
N VAL A 191 0.50 7.04 19.40
CA VAL A 191 1.51 6.97 20.48
C VAL A 191 1.93 5.53 20.64
N GLY A 192 3.22 5.29 20.70
CA GLY A 192 3.75 3.92 20.71
C GLY A 192 5.14 3.78 21.29
N LEU A 193 5.60 2.55 21.26
CA LEU A 193 6.94 2.13 21.68
C LEU A 193 7.61 1.39 20.52
N SER A 194 8.90 1.60 20.34
CA SER A 194 9.76 0.86 19.41
C SER A 194 10.91 0.22 20.18
N ALA A 195 10.98 -1.11 20.21
CA ALA A 195 12.07 -1.88 20.77
C ALA A 195 13.03 -2.27 19.64
N ASN A 196 14.25 -1.78 19.70
CA ASN A 196 15.28 -1.92 18.67
C ASN A 196 16.46 -2.73 19.20
N GLU A 197 16.97 -3.62 18.34
CA GLU A 197 18.22 -4.35 18.51
C GLU A 197 19.05 -4.17 17.24
N TYR A 198 20.30 -3.80 17.38
CA TYR A 198 21.20 -3.44 16.30
C TYR A 198 22.20 -4.56 16.02
N TYR A 199 22.74 -4.61 14.81
CA TYR A 199 23.86 -5.50 14.46
C TYR A 199 25.15 -5.01 15.11
N GLU A 200 25.37 -3.69 15.09
CA GLU A 200 26.55 -3.02 15.63
C GLU A 200 26.15 -1.90 16.59
N GLU A 201 27.07 -1.49 17.47
CA GLU A 201 26.87 -0.37 18.37
C GLU A 201 26.55 0.91 17.57
N THR A 202 25.49 1.63 17.97
CA THR A 202 25.10 2.88 17.33
C THR A 202 25.98 4.05 17.75
N ILE A 203 25.91 5.18 17.00
CA ILE A 203 26.59 6.44 17.38
C ILE A 203 26.20 6.94 18.77
N TYR A 204 25.06 6.48 19.30
CA TYR A 204 24.60 6.76 20.66
C TYR A 204 25.06 5.72 21.70
N GLY A 205 25.97 4.80 21.32
CA GLY A 205 26.51 3.76 22.23
C GLY A 205 25.48 2.69 22.59
N LYS A 206 24.52 2.39 21.73
CA LYS A 206 23.43 1.43 21.98
C LYS A 206 23.55 0.21 21.08
N LEU A 207 23.37 -0.98 21.65
CA LEU A 207 23.11 -2.24 20.92
C LEU A 207 21.62 -2.62 20.98
N LYS A 208 20.93 -2.15 22.03
CA LYS A 208 19.49 -2.35 22.23
C LYS A 208 18.91 -1.14 22.93
N GLU A 209 17.72 -0.76 22.53
CA GLU A 209 16.97 0.30 23.20
C GLU A 209 15.47 0.16 22.96
N THR A 210 14.70 0.76 23.85
CA THR A 210 13.24 0.91 23.67
C THR A 210 12.90 2.38 23.77
N VAL A 211 12.33 2.93 22.71
CA VAL A 211 12.07 4.35 22.59
C VAL A 211 10.57 4.62 22.42
N PRO A 212 9.99 5.49 23.25
CA PRO A 212 8.64 5.96 23.05
C PRO A 212 8.61 7.00 21.92
N TYR A 213 7.56 6.95 21.10
CA TYR A 213 7.36 7.88 20.01
C TYR A 213 5.90 8.29 19.86
N HIS A 214 5.67 9.39 19.19
CA HIS A 214 4.37 9.76 18.68
C HIS A 214 4.44 10.14 17.20
N ALA A 215 3.29 10.10 16.54
CA ALA A 215 3.19 10.51 15.14
C ALA A 215 1.80 11.09 14.85
N LEU A 216 1.79 12.09 13.99
CA LEU A 216 0.61 12.68 13.40
C LEU A 216 0.65 12.40 11.90
N ARG A 217 -0.41 11.82 11.36
CA ARG A 217 -0.57 11.60 9.92
C ARG A 217 -1.84 12.27 9.44
N SER A 218 -1.75 12.96 8.32
CA SER A 218 -2.91 13.48 7.59
C SER A 218 -2.90 12.91 6.18
N ALA A 219 -3.98 12.22 5.81
CA ALA A 219 -4.15 11.66 4.48
C ALA A 219 -5.37 12.28 3.81
N PHE A 220 -5.16 12.81 2.63
CA PHE A 220 -6.18 13.43 1.78
C PHE A 220 -6.28 12.67 0.47
N ASP A 221 -7.50 12.29 0.10
CA ASP A 221 -7.84 11.69 -1.19
C ASP A 221 -9.07 12.39 -1.76
N LEU A 222 -8.98 12.83 -2.99
CA LEU A 222 -10.08 13.44 -3.73
C LEU A 222 -10.18 12.83 -5.12
N ARG A 223 -11.35 12.31 -5.48
CA ARG A 223 -11.64 11.75 -6.80
C ARG A 223 -12.83 12.46 -7.41
N LYS A 224 -12.63 13.04 -8.58
CA LYS A 224 -13.64 13.77 -9.34
C LYS A 224 -13.60 13.33 -10.81
N THR A 225 -14.57 13.78 -11.60
CA THR A 225 -14.64 13.48 -13.04
C THR A 225 -13.44 14.01 -13.82
N TRP A 226 -12.80 15.06 -13.34
CA TRP A 226 -11.60 15.67 -13.93
C TRP A 226 -10.29 15.00 -13.52
N GLY A 227 -10.31 14.09 -12.52
CA GLY A 227 -9.10 13.41 -12.06
C GLY A 227 -9.10 13.06 -10.59
N SER A 228 -7.91 12.78 -10.06
CA SER A 228 -7.67 12.47 -8.66
C SER A 228 -6.52 13.30 -8.08
N VAL A 229 -6.64 13.61 -6.80
CA VAL A 229 -5.57 14.24 -6.01
C VAL A 229 -5.44 13.47 -4.71
N SER A 230 -4.22 13.08 -4.37
CA SER A 230 -3.90 12.48 -3.08
C SER A 230 -2.73 13.21 -2.43
N ALA A 231 -2.74 13.29 -1.11
CA ALA A 231 -1.61 13.81 -0.32
C ALA A 231 -1.55 13.08 1.02
N ASP A 232 -0.33 12.74 1.44
CA ASP A 232 -0.06 12.09 2.73
C ASP A 232 1.08 12.83 3.43
N LEU A 233 0.80 13.38 4.60
CA LEU A 233 1.75 14.04 5.48
C LEU A 233 1.90 13.21 6.74
N GLU A 234 3.12 12.77 7.06
CA GLU A 234 3.44 12.12 8.33
C GLU A 234 4.54 12.89 9.06
N LEU A 235 4.28 13.20 10.31
CA LEU A 235 5.19 13.81 11.26
C LEU A 235 5.38 12.84 12.41
N SER A 236 6.60 12.38 12.67
CA SER A 236 6.91 11.50 13.80
C SER A 236 8.09 12.04 14.61
N GLN A 237 8.11 11.72 15.89
CA GLN A 237 9.09 12.23 16.83
C GLN A 237 9.25 11.26 18.00
N PHE A 238 10.48 11.10 18.48
CA PHE A 238 10.72 10.39 19.74
C PHE A 238 10.41 11.30 20.94
N LEU A 239 9.76 10.72 21.96
CA LEU A 239 9.31 11.50 23.14
C LEU A 239 10.45 11.86 24.10
N HIS A 240 11.58 11.15 24.04
CA HIS A 240 12.73 11.41 24.89
C HIS A 240 13.67 12.49 24.31
N ASP A 241 13.63 12.74 23.02
CA ASP A 241 14.41 13.76 22.33
C ASP A 241 13.65 14.31 21.13
N THR A 242 13.22 15.53 21.22
CA THR A 242 12.41 16.21 20.18
C THR A 242 13.22 16.58 18.94
N ALA A 243 14.56 16.61 19.02
CA ALA A 243 15.42 16.79 17.87
C ALA A 243 15.37 15.57 16.92
N LEU A 244 15.10 14.38 17.47
CA LEU A 244 14.96 13.14 16.73
C LEU A 244 13.55 13.03 16.15
N ASN A 245 13.37 13.58 14.95
CA ASN A 245 12.10 13.62 14.26
C ASN A 245 12.20 13.28 12.77
N LYS A 246 11.08 12.88 12.19
CA LYS A 246 10.94 12.61 10.76
C LYS A 246 9.68 13.26 10.24
N LYS A 247 9.79 13.86 9.06
CA LYS A 247 8.69 14.51 8.34
C LYS A 247 8.69 13.98 6.93
N THR A 248 7.58 13.47 6.46
CA THR A 248 7.41 13.00 5.08
C THR A 248 6.13 13.58 4.51
N LEU A 249 6.21 14.06 3.27
CA LEU A 249 5.09 14.51 2.48
C LEU A 249 5.17 13.82 1.14
N SER A 250 4.09 13.17 0.74
CA SER A 250 3.89 12.68 -0.63
C SER A 250 2.59 13.25 -1.18
N ALA A 251 2.58 13.65 -2.42
CA ALA A 251 1.41 14.15 -3.10
C ALA A 251 1.41 13.69 -4.56
N GLU A 252 0.25 13.34 -5.06
CA GLU A 252 0.04 12.93 -6.43
C GLU A 252 -1.24 13.58 -6.97
N ALA A 253 -1.19 14.08 -8.19
CA ALA A 253 -2.34 14.65 -8.87
C ALA A 253 -2.40 14.18 -10.32
N ASP A 254 -3.50 13.50 -10.67
CA ASP A 254 -3.85 13.13 -12.03
C ASP A 254 -4.99 14.02 -12.51
N ILE A 255 -4.72 14.94 -13.41
CA ILE A 255 -5.67 15.95 -13.85
C ILE A 255 -5.92 15.82 -15.36
N ARG A 256 -7.18 15.61 -15.75
CA ARG A 256 -7.61 15.67 -17.15
C ARG A 256 -7.96 17.10 -17.51
N LEU A 257 -7.08 17.76 -18.25
CA LEU A 257 -7.28 19.15 -18.63
C LEU A 257 -8.26 19.29 -19.80
N PHE A 258 -8.14 18.42 -20.81
CA PHE A 258 -9.06 18.33 -21.95
C PHE A 258 -8.95 16.97 -22.63
N ARG A 259 -9.80 16.73 -23.64
CA ARG A 259 -9.82 15.45 -24.35
C ARG A 259 -8.46 15.14 -24.99
N GLY A 260 -7.85 14.04 -24.57
CA GLY A 260 -6.52 13.60 -25.06
C GLY A 260 -5.33 14.19 -24.33
N PHE A 261 -5.55 15.03 -23.28
CA PHE A 261 -4.45 15.56 -22.48
C PHE A 261 -4.72 15.39 -20.98
N ALA A 262 -3.84 14.65 -20.32
CA ALA A 262 -3.81 14.50 -18.88
C ALA A 262 -2.45 14.95 -18.34
N LEU A 263 -2.45 15.57 -17.17
CA LEU A 263 -1.27 15.98 -16.42
C LEU A 263 -1.18 15.12 -15.18
N ASN A 264 -0.05 14.44 -15.00
CA ASN A 264 0.32 13.76 -13.76
C ASN A 264 1.43 14.60 -13.08
N VAL A 265 1.24 14.88 -11.80
CA VAL A 265 2.21 15.57 -10.95
C VAL A 265 2.44 14.73 -9.71
N GLU A 266 3.68 14.37 -9.43
CA GLU A 266 4.09 13.67 -8.23
C GLU A 266 5.12 14.52 -7.48
N ALA A 267 4.96 14.63 -6.17
CA ALA A 267 5.89 15.31 -5.28
C ALA A 267 6.16 14.46 -4.04
N GLN A 268 7.45 14.29 -3.70
CA GLN A 268 7.87 13.62 -2.50
C GLN A 268 8.93 14.46 -1.79
N MET A 269 8.72 14.71 -0.50
CA MET A 269 9.64 15.45 0.36
C MET A 269 9.82 14.68 1.67
N SER A 270 11.07 14.60 2.15
CA SER A 270 11.38 14.01 3.44
C SER A 270 12.47 14.78 4.16
N SER A 271 12.31 14.90 5.48
CA SER A 271 13.33 15.42 6.40
C SER A 271 13.49 14.38 7.51
N ILE A 272 14.68 13.79 7.61
CA ILE A 272 14.93 12.61 8.43
C ILE A 272 16.03 12.98 9.44
N HIS A 273 15.67 13.03 10.73
CA HIS A 273 16.56 13.30 11.85
C HIS A 273 16.37 12.25 12.97
N ASP A 274 15.69 11.14 12.69
CA ASP A 274 15.37 10.08 13.64
C ASP A 274 16.25 8.83 13.49
N GLN A 275 17.44 9.00 12.90
CA GLN A 275 18.34 7.90 12.55
C GLN A 275 19.15 7.39 13.76
N ILE A 276 18.46 6.87 14.78
CA ILE A 276 19.09 6.31 16.00
C ILE A 276 19.87 5.02 15.74
N TYR A 277 19.71 4.43 14.57
CA TYR A 277 20.29 3.16 14.16
C TYR A 277 21.67 3.26 13.51
N LEU A 278 22.18 4.46 13.26
CA LEU A 278 23.47 4.63 12.58
C LEU A 278 24.60 3.95 13.38
N PRO A 279 25.42 3.10 12.74
CA PRO A 279 26.54 2.44 13.40
C PRO A 279 27.62 3.44 13.81
N LYS A 280 28.32 3.16 14.90
CA LYS A 280 29.38 4.01 15.46
C LYS A 280 30.64 4.05 14.60
N GLY A 281 30.89 3.00 13.83
CA GLY A 281 32.00 2.94 12.89
C GLY A 281 31.75 3.75 11.65
N ASP A 282 32.78 4.39 11.10
CA ASP A 282 32.72 5.03 9.81
C ASP A 282 32.48 3.96 8.73
N ALA A 283 31.52 4.22 7.85
CA ALA A 283 31.35 3.40 6.66
C ALA A 283 32.56 3.61 5.75
N THR A 284 33.10 2.54 5.18
CA THR A 284 34.12 2.65 4.15
C THR A 284 33.53 3.29 2.89
N ASP A 285 34.39 3.97 2.10
CA ASP A 285 33.95 4.54 0.81
C ASP A 285 33.27 3.49 -0.08
N GLU A 286 33.75 2.25 -0.03
CA GLU A 286 33.20 1.13 -0.76
C GLU A 286 31.79 0.76 -0.28
N GLU A 287 31.57 0.67 1.04
CA GLU A 287 30.24 0.39 1.61
C GLU A 287 29.23 1.50 1.30
N VAL A 288 29.67 2.76 1.24
CA VAL A 288 28.84 3.89 0.85
C VAL A 288 28.47 3.81 -0.64
N LEU A 289 29.46 3.54 -1.51
CA LEU A 289 29.26 3.44 -2.95
C LEU A 289 28.29 2.31 -3.33
N VAL A 290 28.42 1.15 -2.70
CA VAL A 290 27.52 -0.01 -2.95
C VAL A 290 26.23 0.08 -2.12
N ARG A 291 26.02 1.15 -1.37
CA ARG A 291 24.85 1.38 -0.51
C ARG A 291 24.60 0.22 0.48
N GLN A 292 25.64 -0.35 1.01
CA GLN A 292 25.56 -1.36 2.06
C GLN A 292 25.30 -0.75 3.45
N ARG A 293 25.79 0.45 3.66
CA ARG A 293 25.64 1.25 4.88
C ARG A 293 25.22 2.67 4.56
N GLN A 294 24.63 3.30 5.56
CA GLN A 294 24.22 4.69 5.54
C GLN A 294 25.13 5.50 6.46
#